data_e275ee10ad9154e56ecc9324aeba312b
#
_entry.id   e275ee10ad9154e56ecc9324aeba312b
#
_cell.length_a   1.000
_cell.length_b   1.000
_cell.length_c   1.000
_cell.angle_alpha   90.00
_cell.angle_beta   90.00
_cell.angle_gamma   90.00
#
_symmetry.space_group_name_H-M   'P 1'
#
loop_
_entity.id
_entity.type
_entity.pdbx_description
1 polymer ?
#
loop_
_entity_poly.entity_id
_entity_poly.type
_entity_poly.pdbx_seq_one_letter_code
_entity_poly.pdbx_strand_id
1 'polypeptide(L)'
;MQSLTKNLILMFRIQLFSLLMVGVLSCQNLEPRRPINKQKQNFLKESAKRNKNIIAIEQTLFRQEIQREEKLSFESTPQGFWYAYQKKINSNGSYPKKGDRVTFRYRIEDLNKNLLYNEKELGEISFFVDQEDLIPALREGVKYLRLGEIGVFLFPSYLCYGYQGDGEKIGINQPLRFTIELLKLE
;
A
#
# COMPACT_ATOMS: atom_id res chain seq x y z
N MET A 1 -55.32 56.17 40.03
CA MET A 1 -55.05 55.70 38.63
C MET A 1 -53.58 55.33 38.39
N GLN A 2 -52.59 55.99 39.00
CA GLN A 2 -51.14 55.69 38.79
C GLN A 2 -50.62 54.36 39.37
N SER A 3 -51.29 53.79 40.36
CA SER A 3 -50.86 52.53 41.01
C SER A 3 -51.21 51.30 40.14
N LEU A 4 -52.36 51.30 39.50
CA LEU A 4 -52.81 50.20 38.63
C LEU A 4 -51.96 50.04 37.40
N THR A 5 -51.50 51.13 36.78
CA THR A 5 -50.65 51.08 35.58
C THR A 5 -49.24 50.58 35.89
N LYS A 6 -48.70 50.90 37.07
CA LYS A 6 -47.37 50.37 37.51
C LYS A 6 -47.41 48.85 37.74
N ASN A 7 -48.48 48.37 38.35
CA ASN A 7 -48.61 46.95 38.57
C ASN A 7 -48.84 46.16 37.25
N LEU A 8 -49.56 46.69 36.31
CA LEU A 8 -49.78 46.11 34.99
C LEU A 8 -48.46 46.00 34.18
N ILE A 9 -47.67 47.08 34.24
CA ILE A 9 -46.35 47.11 33.56
C ILE A 9 -45.38 46.09 34.23
N LEU A 10 -45.42 45.97 35.53
CA LEU A 10 -44.58 45.03 36.29
C LEU A 10 -44.94 43.56 35.91
N MET A 11 -46.24 43.26 35.87
CA MET A 11 -46.73 41.94 35.45
C MET A 11 -46.32 41.60 34.01
N PHE A 12 -46.41 42.55 33.09
CA PHE A 12 -46.00 42.35 31.70
C PHE A 12 -44.50 42.11 31.55
N ARG A 13 -43.67 42.79 32.34
CA ARG A 13 -42.24 42.57 32.40
C ARG A 13 -41.86 41.21 32.98
N ILE A 14 -42.55 40.73 33.99
CA ILE A 14 -42.33 39.40 34.57
C ILE A 14 -42.73 38.30 33.58
N GLN A 15 -43.86 38.48 32.86
CA GLN A 15 -44.26 37.52 31.83
C GLN A 15 -43.29 37.47 30.66
N LEU A 16 -42.78 38.65 30.21
CA LEU A 16 -41.81 38.75 29.13
C LEU A 16 -40.47 38.07 29.52
N PHE A 17 -40.05 38.26 30.81
CA PHE A 17 -38.84 37.64 31.32
C PHE A 17 -38.99 36.11 31.50
N SER A 18 -40.16 35.62 31.91
CA SER A 18 -40.46 34.21 31.97
C SER A 18 -40.49 33.56 30.58
N LEU A 19 -41.04 34.24 29.57
CA LEU A 19 -41.08 33.74 28.19
C LEU A 19 -39.64 33.67 27.58
N LEU A 20 -38.77 34.62 27.96
CA LEU A 20 -37.36 34.66 27.50
C LEU A 20 -36.56 33.51 28.13
N MET A 21 -36.82 33.15 29.41
CA MET A 21 -36.14 32.06 30.14
C MET A 21 -36.46 30.68 29.56
N VAL A 22 -37.68 30.47 29.04
CA VAL A 22 -38.09 29.18 28.43
C VAL A 22 -37.37 28.95 27.09
N GLY A 23 -37.01 30.00 26.37
CA GLY A 23 -36.32 29.89 25.10
C GLY A 23 -34.86 29.43 25.19
N VAL A 24 -34.20 29.61 26.34
CA VAL A 24 -32.78 29.30 26.51
C VAL A 24 -32.55 27.82 26.90
N LEU A 25 -33.57 27.09 27.32
CA LEU A 25 -33.47 25.67 27.72
C LEU A 25 -33.63 24.69 26.54
N SER A 26 -33.84 25.18 25.31
CA SER A 26 -34.09 24.34 24.14
C SER A 26 -32.81 23.98 23.35
N CYS A 27 -31.61 24.35 23.78
CA CYS A 27 -30.37 23.87 23.19
C CYS A 27 -30.01 22.50 23.76
N GLN A 28 -30.70 21.47 23.38
CA GLN A 28 -30.15 20.11 23.49
C GLN A 28 -29.04 20.00 22.45
N ASN A 29 -27.81 19.73 22.90
CA ASN A 29 -26.69 19.38 22.05
C ASN A 29 -27.07 18.12 21.27
N LEU A 30 -27.53 18.30 20.03
CA LEU A 30 -27.69 17.22 19.10
C LEU A 30 -26.30 16.71 18.77
N GLU A 31 -25.88 15.60 19.37
CA GLU A 31 -24.68 14.89 18.93
C GLU A 31 -24.78 14.62 17.42
N PRO A 32 -23.80 15.06 16.61
CA PRO A 32 -23.84 14.81 15.18
C PRO A 32 -23.81 13.30 14.96
N ARG A 33 -24.93 12.72 14.59
CA ARG A 33 -25.05 11.31 14.22
C ARG A 33 -24.20 11.08 12.98
N ARG A 34 -23.00 10.53 13.15
CA ARG A 34 -22.20 10.05 12.01
C ARG A 34 -22.99 8.94 11.33
N PRO A 35 -23.25 9.02 10.02
CA PRO A 35 -23.94 7.96 9.31
C PRO A 35 -23.10 6.68 9.42
N ILE A 36 -23.58 5.73 10.22
CA ILE A 36 -22.96 4.40 10.35
C ILE A 36 -23.39 3.60 9.12
N ASN A 37 -22.61 3.69 8.06
CA ASN A 37 -22.82 2.87 6.88
C ASN A 37 -22.30 1.43 7.17
N LYS A 38 -23.17 0.62 7.80
CA LYS A 38 -22.89 -0.79 8.13
C LYS A 38 -22.47 -1.60 6.88
N GLN A 39 -23.02 -1.29 5.73
CA GLN A 39 -22.71 -1.93 4.47
C GLN A 39 -21.27 -1.65 4.03
N LYS A 40 -20.80 -0.40 4.17
CA LYS A 40 -19.41 -0.02 3.90
C LYS A 40 -18.43 -0.68 4.86
N GLN A 41 -18.77 -0.80 6.14
CA GLN A 41 -17.92 -1.47 7.13
C GLN A 41 -17.80 -2.98 6.85
N ASN A 42 -18.89 -3.64 6.48
CA ASN A 42 -18.86 -5.05 6.12
C ASN A 42 -18.03 -5.28 4.85
N PHE A 43 -18.22 -4.46 3.82
CA PHE A 43 -17.42 -4.50 2.59
C PHE A 43 -15.92 -4.36 2.86
N LEU A 44 -15.52 -3.41 3.70
CA LEU A 44 -14.10 -3.22 4.06
C LEU A 44 -13.53 -4.42 4.83
N LYS A 45 -14.31 -5.00 5.76
CA LYS A 45 -13.90 -6.19 6.50
C LYS A 45 -13.73 -7.40 5.59
N GLU A 46 -14.65 -7.62 4.67
CA GLU A 46 -14.59 -8.71 3.69
C GLU A 46 -13.41 -8.54 2.73
N SER A 47 -13.17 -7.31 2.25
CA SER A 47 -12.02 -7.00 1.41
C SER A 47 -10.69 -7.23 2.12
N ALA A 48 -10.57 -6.80 3.37
CA ALA A 48 -9.38 -7.03 4.19
C ALA A 48 -9.14 -8.53 4.44
N LYS A 49 -10.22 -9.30 4.73
CA LYS A 49 -10.13 -10.75 4.91
C LYS A 49 -9.67 -11.44 3.63
N ARG A 50 -10.24 -11.06 2.47
CA ARG A 50 -9.84 -11.59 1.17
C ARG A 50 -8.36 -11.32 0.87
N ASN A 51 -7.90 -10.07 1.05
CA ASN A 51 -6.51 -9.70 0.81
C ASN A 51 -5.55 -10.47 1.73
N LYS A 52 -5.90 -10.63 3.01
CA LYS A 52 -5.11 -11.44 3.95
C LYS A 52 -5.00 -12.90 3.50
N ASN A 53 -6.09 -13.48 2.98
CA ASN A 53 -6.08 -14.84 2.47
C ASN A 53 -5.19 -14.96 1.22
N ILE A 54 -5.26 -14.01 0.28
CA ILE A 54 -4.40 -13.98 -0.91
C ILE A 54 -2.93 -13.97 -0.49
N ILE A 55 -2.53 -13.07 0.40
CA ILE A 55 -1.16 -12.97 0.89
C ILE A 55 -0.71 -14.30 1.54
N ALA A 56 -1.56 -14.94 2.34
CA ALA A 56 -1.23 -16.21 2.99
C ALA A 56 -1.01 -17.35 1.96
N ILE A 57 -1.84 -17.40 0.91
CA ILE A 57 -1.68 -18.34 -0.20
C ILE A 57 -0.36 -18.09 -0.94
N GLU A 58 -0.08 -16.85 -1.31
CA GLU A 58 1.15 -16.46 -2.02
C GLU A 58 2.41 -16.81 -1.20
N GLN A 59 2.40 -16.54 0.11
CA GLN A 59 3.51 -16.93 0.99
C GLN A 59 3.70 -18.46 1.05
N THR A 60 2.64 -19.24 0.92
CA THR A 60 2.72 -20.69 0.85
C THR A 60 3.33 -21.13 -0.48
N LEU A 61 2.95 -20.51 -1.59
CA LEU A 61 3.52 -20.76 -2.91
C LEU A 61 5.02 -20.41 -2.94
N PHE A 62 5.43 -19.29 -2.32
CA PHE A 62 6.86 -18.95 -2.21
C PHE A 62 7.65 -19.99 -1.44
N ARG A 63 7.14 -20.48 -0.32
CA ARG A 63 7.84 -21.56 0.44
C ARG A 63 7.99 -22.82 -0.39
N GLN A 64 6.98 -23.19 -1.19
CA GLN A 64 7.05 -24.34 -2.09
C GLN A 64 8.10 -24.14 -3.19
N GLU A 65 8.16 -22.94 -3.79
CA GLU A 65 9.17 -22.62 -4.80
C GLU A 65 10.57 -22.62 -4.20
N ILE A 66 10.76 -22.03 -3.02
CA ILE A 66 12.04 -22.01 -2.31
C ILE A 66 12.52 -23.43 -1.96
N GLN A 67 11.61 -24.33 -1.58
CA GLN A 67 11.95 -25.74 -1.30
C GLN A 67 12.39 -26.52 -2.55
N ARG A 68 11.89 -26.13 -3.74
CA ARG A 68 12.28 -26.72 -5.03
C ARG A 68 13.57 -26.12 -5.60
N GLU A 69 14.02 -24.99 -5.04
CA GLU A 69 15.18 -24.27 -5.53
C GLU A 69 16.45 -24.74 -4.79
N GLU A 70 17.31 -25.44 -5.51
CA GLU A 70 18.54 -26.02 -4.94
C GLU A 70 19.75 -25.07 -5.01
N LYS A 71 19.70 -24.07 -5.90
CA LYS A 71 20.86 -23.23 -6.24
C LYS A 71 20.87 -21.86 -5.56
N LEU A 72 19.70 -21.40 -5.09
CA LEU A 72 19.54 -20.06 -4.54
C LEU A 72 19.07 -20.13 -3.08
N SER A 73 19.73 -19.37 -2.22
CA SER A 73 19.33 -19.23 -0.82
C SER A 73 18.48 -17.98 -0.67
N PHE A 74 17.18 -18.15 -0.47
CA PHE A 74 16.24 -17.05 -0.32
C PHE A 74 16.15 -16.53 1.10
N GLU A 75 16.10 -15.21 1.24
CA GLU A 75 15.87 -14.48 2.48
C GLU A 75 14.56 -13.71 2.39
N SER A 76 13.80 -13.67 3.49
CA SER A 76 12.55 -12.89 3.56
C SER A 76 12.83 -11.44 3.95
N THR A 77 11.98 -10.53 3.46
CA THR A 77 12.05 -9.10 3.78
C THR A 77 10.88 -8.66 4.65
N PRO A 78 11.01 -7.56 5.40
CA PRO A 78 9.89 -6.96 6.14
C PRO A 78 8.72 -6.54 5.25
N GLN A 79 8.98 -6.22 3.97
CA GLN A 79 7.99 -5.83 2.98
C GLN A 79 7.16 -7.02 2.44
N GLY A 80 7.52 -8.26 2.82
CA GLY A 80 6.76 -9.46 2.50
C GLY A 80 7.16 -10.15 1.19
N PHE A 81 8.25 -9.76 0.56
CA PHE A 81 8.84 -10.47 -0.57
C PHE A 81 10.09 -11.25 -0.14
N TRP A 82 10.55 -12.16 -1.01
CA TRP A 82 11.75 -12.95 -0.81
C TRP A 82 12.77 -12.61 -1.89
N TYR A 83 14.05 -12.68 -1.55
CA TYR A 83 15.13 -12.43 -2.50
C TYR A 83 16.29 -13.41 -2.30
N ALA A 84 17.03 -13.66 -3.38
CA ALA A 84 18.28 -14.42 -3.39
C ALA A 84 19.24 -13.82 -4.41
N TYR A 85 20.53 -13.97 -4.18
CA TYR A 85 21.53 -13.51 -5.17
C TYR A 85 21.84 -14.62 -6.15
N GLN A 86 21.59 -14.38 -7.44
CA GLN A 86 22.11 -15.21 -8.52
C GLN A 86 23.59 -14.88 -8.78
N LYS A 87 23.96 -13.59 -8.65
CA LYS A 87 25.33 -13.10 -8.71
C LYS A 87 25.54 -12.08 -7.62
N LYS A 88 26.40 -12.40 -6.66
CA LYS A 88 26.80 -11.50 -5.58
C LYS A 88 28.23 -11.03 -5.81
N ILE A 89 28.48 -9.74 -5.59
CA ILE A 89 29.82 -9.14 -5.75
C ILE A 89 30.37 -8.85 -4.35
N ASN A 90 31.56 -9.42 -4.06
CA ASN A 90 32.28 -9.13 -2.82
C ASN A 90 32.99 -7.77 -2.93
N SER A 91 32.22 -6.70 -3.07
CA SER A 91 32.74 -5.33 -3.10
C SER A 91 32.17 -4.53 -1.93
N ASN A 92 32.91 -3.51 -1.51
CA ASN A 92 32.42 -2.52 -0.52
C ASN A 92 31.48 -1.48 -1.16
N GLY A 93 30.82 -1.80 -2.29
CA GLY A 93 29.88 -0.94 -2.96
C GLY A 93 28.66 -0.61 -2.10
N SER A 94 28.12 0.57 -2.25
CA SER A 94 26.89 0.99 -1.57
C SER A 94 25.64 0.38 -2.22
N TYR A 95 24.59 0.21 -1.41
CA TYR A 95 23.26 -0.04 -1.91
C TYR A 95 22.60 1.27 -2.34
N PRO A 96 21.67 1.24 -3.32
CA PRO A 96 20.90 2.42 -3.72
C PRO A 96 20.17 3.06 -2.54
N LYS A 97 20.23 4.38 -2.45
CA LYS A 97 19.56 5.20 -1.43
C LYS A 97 18.61 6.18 -2.11
N LYS A 98 17.72 6.75 -1.32
CA LYS A 98 16.81 7.80 -1.79
C LYS A 98 17.58 8.93 -2.50
N GLY A 99 17.20 9.22 -3.72
CA GLY A 99 17.79 10.26 -4.57
C GLY A 99 18.90 9.78 -5.51
N ASP A 100 19.42 8.56 -5.31
CA ASP A 100 20.37 7.97 -6.26
C ASP A 100 19.67 7.66 -7.58
N ARG A 101 20.38 7.86 -8.69
CA ARG A 101 19.92 7.41 -10.00
C ARG A 101 20.41 6.01 -10.26
N VAL A 102 19.50 5.09 -10.52
CA VAL A 102 19.81 3.69 -10.84
C VAL A 102 19.38 3.35 -12.25
N THR A 103 20.17 2.51 -12.92
CA THR A 103 19.79 1.87 -14.18
C THR A 103 19.88 0.36 -14.00
N PHE A 104 18.83 -0.35 -14.37
CA PHE A 104 18.76 -1.79 -14.26
C PHE A 104 18.02 -2.40 -15.45
N ARG A 105 18.22 -3.69 -15.65
CA ARG A 105 17.42 -4.53 -16.54
C ARG A 105 16.80 -5.67 -15.75
N TYR A 106 15.70 -6.22 -16.24
CA TYR A 106 14.98 -7.27 -15.55
C TYR A 106 14.18 -8.15 -16.50
N ARG A 107 13.81 -9.32 -16.04
CA ARG A 107 12.82 -10.19 -16.68
C ARG A 107 11.78 -10.62 -15.65
N ILE A 108 10.62 -11.03 -16.17
CA ILE A 108 9.48 -11.47 -15.37
C ILE A 108 9.15 -12.90 -15.75
N GLU A 109 9.03 -13.73 -14.72
CA GLU A 109 8.64 -15.14 -14.81
C GLU A 109 7.47 -15.40 -13.85
N ASP A 110 6.67 -16.44 -14.14
CA ASP A 110 5.77 -16.99 -13.12
C ASP A 110 6.55 -17.80 -12.08
N LEU A 111 5.87 -18.31 -11.04
CA LEU A 111 6.52 -19.13 -10.01
C LEU A 111 6.96 -20.53 -10.52
N ASN A 112 6.50 -20.95 -11.69
CA ASN A 112 6.98 -22.18 -12.34
C ASN A 112 8.16 -21.92 -13.28
N LYS A 113 8.71 -20.69 -13.26
CA LYS A 113 9.83 -20.24 -14.12
C LYS A 113 9.47 -20.14 -15.60
N ASN A 114 8.19 -20.08 -15.96
CA ASN A 114 7.77 -19.77 -17.31
C ASN A 114 8.01 -18.28 -17.57
N LEU A 115 8.74 -17.97 -18.63
CA LEU A 115 9.07 -16.60 -19.00
C LEU A 115 7.83 -15.87 -19.51
N LEU A 116 7.48 -14.76 -18.86
CA LEU A 116 6.40 -13.86 -19.27
C LEU A 116 6.94 -12.71 -20.11
N TYR A 117 7.98 -12.04 -19.60
CA TYR A 117 8.65 -10.94 -20.29
C TYR A 117 10.15 -11.07 -20.15
N ASN A 118 10.87 -10.94 -21.26
CA ASN A 118 12.35 -10.96 -21.27
C ASN A 118 12.95 -9.54 -21.21
N GLU A 119 14.26 -9.47 -20.96
CA GLU A 119 14.98 -8.21 -20.81
C GLU A 119 14.98 -7.34 -22.09
N LYS A 120 14.84 -7.96 -23.28
CA LYS A 120 14.80 -7.23 -24.55
C LYS A 120 13.44 -6.58 -24.77
N GLU A 121 12.35 -7.23 -24.37
CA GLU A 121 10.99 -6.68 -24.44
C GLU A 121 10.82 -5.51 -23.47
N LEU A 122 11.38 -5.61 -22.26
CA LEU A 122 11.23 -4.61 -21.20
C LEU A 122 12.23 -3.46 -21.31
N GLY A 123 13.41 -3.69 -21.92
CA GLY A 123 14.48 -2.73 -22.02
C GLY A 123 15.19 -2.42 -20.69
N GLU A 124 16.03 -1.38 -20.71
CA GLU A 124 16.67 -0.86 -19.51
C GLU A 124 15.80 0.25 -18.90
N ILE A 125 15.66 0.24 -17.60
CA ILE A 125 14.93 1.27 -16.84
C ILE A 125 15.93 2.08 -16.03
N SER A 126 15.79 3.41 -16.10
CA SER A 126 16.50 4.36 -15.23
C SER A 126 15.50 5.18 -14.45
N PHE A 127 15.69 5.31 -13.13
CA PHE A 127 14.83 6.13 -12.28
C PHE A 127 15.59 6.64 -11.05
N PHE A 128 15.04 7.68 -10.40
CA PHE A 128 15.53 8.18 -9.12
C PHE A 128 14.84 7.45 -7.96
N VAL A 129 15.63 6.77 -7.14
CA VAL A 129 15.14 5.97 -6.01
C VAL A 129 14.26 6.81 -5.08
N ASP A 130 13.04 6.33 -4.81
CA ASP A 130 12.03 6.98 -3.95
C ASP A 130 11.62 8.41 -4.36
N GLN A 131 11.83 8.79 -5.62
CA GLN A 131 11.41 10.09 -6.16
C GLN A 131 10.51 9.95 -7.40
N GLU A 132 10.55 8.82 -8.09
CA GLU A 132 9.75 8.57 -9.28
C GLU A 132 8.81 7.39 -9.07
N ASP A 133 7.69 7.40 -9.79
CA ASP A 133 6.69 6.36 -9.69
C ASP A 133 7.08 5.16 -10.56
N LEU A 134 7.22 4.01 -9.91
CA LEU A 134 7.52 2.73 -10.51
C LEU A 134 6.76 1.66 -9.72
N ILE A 135 6.47 0.50 -10.34
CA ILE A 135 5.83 -0.59 -9.60
C ILE A 135 6.63 -0.91 -8.33
N PRO A 136 5.96 -1.10 -7.19
CA PRO A 136 6.64 -1.29 -5.89
C PRO A 136 7.68 -2.39 -5.90
N ALA A 137 7.43 -3.50 -6.62
CA ALA A 137 8.37 -4.60 -6.77
C ALA A 137 9.76 -4.16 -7.26
N LEU A 138 9.82 -3.36 -8.32
CA LEU A 138 11.09 -2.87 -8.88
C LEU A 138 11.73 -1.83 -7.97
N ARG A 139 10.92 -0.87 -7.48
CA ARG A 139 11.39 0.18 -6.58
C ARG A 139 12.02 -0.39 -5.30
N GLU A 140 11.41 -1.40 -4.70
CA GLU A 140 11.93 -2.03 -3.51
C GLU A 140 13.06 -3.03 -3.82
N GLY A 141 12.94 -3.81 -4.91
CA GLY A 141 13.92 -4.84 -5.27
C GLY A 141 15.30 -4.28 -5.56
N VAL A 142 15.42 -3.18 -6.28
CA VAL A 142 16.73 -2.59 -6.62
C VAL A 142 17.54 -2.15 -5.40
N LYS A 143 16.87 -1.81 -4.29
CA LYS A 143 17.53 -1.40 -3.04
C LYS A 143 18.32 -2.54 -2.36
N TYR A 144 18.09 -3.77 -2.78
CA TYR A 144 18.80 -4.95 -2.28
C TYR A 144 19.99 -5.36 -3.16
N LEU A 145 20.29 -4.58 -4.23
CA LEU A 145 21.36 -4.89 -5.17
C LEU A 145 22.44 -3.82 -5.14
N ARG A 146 23.68 -4.25 -5.20
CA ARG A 146 24.84 -3.40 -5.49
C ARG A 146 25.11 -3.40 -6.99
N LEU A 147 25.89 -2.43 -7.44
CA LEU A 147 26.29 -2.33 -8.83
C LEU A 147 26.87 -3.64 -9.37
N GLY A 148 26.29 -4.18 -10.45
CA GLY A 148 26.70 -5.41 -11.12
C GLY A 148 26.20 -6.69 -10.45
N GLU A 149 25.44 -6.63 -9.36
CA GLU A 149 24.77 -7.79 -8.74
C GLU A 149 23.50 -8.16 -9.52
N ILE A 150 23.17 -9.47 -9.45
CA ILE A 150 21.94 -10.02 -10.02
C ILE A 150 21.17 -10.67 -8.89
N GLY A 151 19.97 -10.19 -8.65
CA GLY A 151 19.04 -10.74 -7.66
C GLY A 151 17.84 -11.42 -8.31
N VAL A 152 17.37 -12.46 -7.66
CA VAL A 152 16.12 -13.13 -7.96
C VAL A 152 15.16 -12.84 -6.82
N PHE A 153 13.97 -12.36 -7.16
CA PHE A 153 12.96 -11.89 -6.22
C PHE A 153 11.66 -12.63 -6.44
N LEU A 154 11.00 -13.02 -5.35
CA LEU A 154 9.63 -13.54 -5.36
C LEU A 154 8.73 -12.47 -4.77
N PHE A 155 7.99 -11.78 -5.62
CA PHE A 155 7.14 -10.66 -5.22
C PHE A 155 5.68 -11.10 -5.12
N PRO A 156 5.00 -10.76 -4.02
CA PRO A 156 3.57 -10.94 -3.94
C PRO A 156 2.85 -10.01 -4.92
N SER A 157 1.67 -10.42 -5.34
CA SER A 157 0.90 -9.73 -6.39
C SER A 157 0.65 -8.25 -6.09
N TYR A 158 0.44 -7.90 -4.81
CA TYR A 158 0.18 -6.51 -4.40
C TYR A 158 1.36 -5.55 -4.59
N LEU A 159 2.59 -6.06 -4.71
CA LEU A 159 3.78 -5.27 -5.07
C LEU A 159 3.98 -5.18 -6.59
N CYS A 160 3.30 -6.01 -7.36
CA CYS A 160 3.38 -6.11 -8.82
C CYS A 160 2.15 -5.47 -9.49
N TYR A 161 1.32 -6.29 -10.13
CA TYR A 161 0.18 -5.84 -10.92
C TYR A 161 -1.17 -6.02 -10.20
N GLY A 162 -1.16 -6.62 -9.00
CA GLY A 162 -2.30 -6.71 -8.09
C GLY A 162 -3.53 -7.38 -8.69
N TYR A 163 -4.70 -6.82 -8.36
CA TYR A 163 -5.99 -7.36 -8.77
C TYR A 163 -6.37 -7.05 -10.23
N GLN A 164 -5.59 -6.25 -10.94
CA GLN A 164 -5.85 -5.90 -12.35
C GLN A 164 -5.08 -6.78 -13.33
N GLY A 165 -3.88 -7.28 -12.92
CA GLY A 165 -2.96 -7.85 -13.88
C GLY A 165 -2.36 -6.76 -14.79
N ASP A 166 -1.76 -7.16 -15.93
CA ASP A 166 -1.26 -6.22 -16.94
C ASP A 166 -2.17 -6.14 -18.19
N GLY A 167 -3.20 -6.98 -18.23
CA GLY A 167 -4.11 -7.09 -19.38
C GLY A 167 -3.59 -7.95 -20.53
N GLU A 168 -2.39 -8.53 -20.44
CA GLU A 168 -1.76 -9.34 -21.48
C GLU A 168 -1.29 -10.70 -20.96
N LYS A 169 -0.12 -10.75 -20.32
CA LYS A 169 0.56 -11.99 -19.89
C LYS A 169 0.46 -12.25 -18.40
N ILE A 170 0.17 -11.23 -17.58
CA ILE A 170 0.10 -11.32 -16.12
C ILE A 170 -1.34 -11.27 -15.65
N GLY A 171 -1.78 -12.34 -15.01
CA GLY A 171 -3.13 -12.45 -14.47
C GLY A 171 -3.38 -11.65 -13.18
N ILE A 172 -4.64 -11.64 -12.75
CA ILE A 172 -5.06 -11.01 -11.50
C ILE A 172 -4.50 -11.75 -10.29
N ASN A 173 -4.03 -11.01 -9.29
CA ASN A 173 -3.44 -11.56 -8.05
C ASN A 173 -2.37 -12.62 -8.33
N GLN A 174 -1.58 -12.42 -9.38
CA GLN A 174 -0.50 -13.34 -9.74
C GLN A 174 0.80 -12.92 -9.05
N PRO A 175 1.34 -13.75 -8.15
CA PRO A 175 2.69 -13.55 -7.60
C PRO A 175 3.72 -13.87 -8.69
N LEU A 176 4.83 -13.14 -8.69
CA LEU A 176 5.80 -13.16 -9.78
C LEU A 176 7.22 -13.38 -9.28
N ARG A 177 8.04 -13.95 -10.17
CA ARG A 177 9.48 -14.08 -10.02
C ARG A 177 10.16 -13.08 -10.93
N PHE A 178 10.97 -12.17 -10.35
CA PHE A 178 11.77 -11.21 -11.09
C PHE A 178 13.23 -11.56 -10.98
N THR A 179 13.96 -11.45 -12.06
CA THR A 179 15.43 -11.42 -12.04
C THR A 179 15.85 -10.01 -12.43
N ILE A 180 16.56 -9.32 -11.54
CA ILE A 180 16.96 -7.91 -11.71
C ILE A 180 18.48 -7.82 -11.66
N GLU A 181 19.08 -7.12 -12.62
CA GLU A 181 20.50 -6.79 -12.65
C GLU A 181 20.68 -5.28 -12.55
N LEU A 182 21.43 -4.82 -11.54
CA LEU A 182 21.75 -3.40 -11.37
C LEU A 182 22.96 -3.04 -12.24
N LEU A 183 22.74 -2.18 -13.25
CA LEU A 183 23.74 -1.82 -14.25
C LEU A 183 24.50 -0.54 -13.93
N LYS A 184 23.82 0.45 -13.29
CA LYS A 184 24.42 1.74 -12.90
C LYS A 184 23.84 2.22 -11.57
N LEU A 185 24.69 2.93 -10.81
CA LEU A 185 24.35 3.62 -9.57
C LEU A 185 25.11 4.95 -9.55
N GLU A 186 24.38 6.07 -9.58
CA GLU A 186 24.91 7.45 -9.68
C GLU A 186 24.35 8.33 -8.57
#